data_ee3bd8dcc40e137ac175597d20bb4865
#
_entry.id   ee3bd8dcc40e137ac175597d20bb4865
#
_cell.length_a   1.000
_cell.length_b   1.000
_cell.length_c   1.000
_cell.angle_alpha   90.00
_cell.angle_beta   90.00
_cell.angle_gamma   90.00
#
_symmetry.space_group_name_H-M   'P 1'
#
loop_
_entity.id
_entity.type
_entity.pdbx_description
1 polymer ?
#
loop_
_entity_poly.entity_id
_entity_poly.type
_entity_poly.pdbx_seq_one_letter_code
_entity_poly.pdbx_strand_id
1 'polypeptide(L)'
;MSQTVRLTGLVVYPVKSARGIALTEALVTPHGLAHDREWMVVDEAGRFITQRQTPRMALIETTLTAEALELRAPGLEPLTIPRFRAPGSPFEPTIPVTVWRHATQALDEGDRAAAWFSEFLEQRVRLVRWDPTRRRLSSREWTGSREAENYFSDGYPFLVASEESLADLNHRIGGGSDLRMDRFRPNLVIAGGGVGSEDQGTTLRSGAVEFARVKPCIRCVMTTTDQATTRRGPEPLRTLARYRMDPRFDSPLFGHNLILSRGAGTTLRVGDTLETF
;
A
#
# COMPACT_ATOMS: atom_id res chain seq x y z
N MET A 1 -21.67 -19.05 7.49
CA MET A 1 -20.80 -20.21 7.18
C MET A 1 -19.40 -19.69 6.99
N SER A 2 -18.41 -20.32 7.58
CA SER A 2 -17.00 -19.95 7.32
C SER A 2 -16.64 -20.35 5.89
N GLN A 3 -15.94 -19.49 5.20
CA GLN A 3 -15.42 -19.77 3.86
C GLN A 3 -13.89 -19.81 3.94
N THR A 4 -13.28 -20.71 3.20
CA THR A 4 -11.84 -20.85 3.12
C THR A 4 -11.34 -20.25 1.80
N VAL A 5 -10.30 -19.44 1.88
CA VAL A 5 -9.60 -18.86 0.72
C VAL A 5 -8.10 -19.11 0.86
N ARG A 6 -7.38 -18.99 -0.23
CA ARG A 6 -5.92 -19.17 -0.26
C ARG A 6 -5.23 -17.81 -0.44
N LEU A 7 -4.15 -17.59 0.29
CA LEU A 7 -3.26 -16.43 0.08
C LEU A 7 -2.39 -16.72 -1.14
N THR A 8 -2.63 -16.01 -2.24
CA THR A 8 -1.92 -16.20 -3.51
C THR A 8 -0.86 -15.13 -3.77
N GLY A 9 -0.90 -14.03 -3.02
CA GLY A 9 0.10 -12.98 -3.14
C GLY A 9 0.27 -12.16 -1.87
N LEU A 10 1.53 -11.79 -1.62
CA LEU A 10 1.95 -10.86 -0.59
C LEU A 10 2.74 -9.74 -1.27
N VAL A 11 2.36 -8.49 -1.03
CA VAL A 11 3.03 -7.34 -1.63
C VAL A 11 3.28 -6.25 -0.58
N VAL A 12 4.50 -5.76 -0.52
CA VAL A 12 4.84 -4.57 0.25
C VAL A 12 5.21 -3.42 -0.67
N TYR A 13 4.97 -2.22 -0.23
CA TYR A 13 5.24 -0.98 -0.97
C TYR A 13 6.11 -0.08 -0.09
N PRO A 14 7.43 -0.30 -0.02
CA PRO A 14 8.29 0.43 0.93
C PRO A 14 8.14 1.94 0.84
N VAL A 15 8.15 2.47 -0.37
CA VAL A 15 7.92 3.90 -0.62
C VAL A 15 6.48 4.13 -1.07
N LYS A 16 5.77 5.03 -0.37
CA LYS A 16 4.40 5.43 -0.77
C LYS A 16 4.36 5.84 -2.23
N SER A 17 3.45 5.24 -3.01
CA SER A 17 3.26 5.47 -4.44
C SER A 17 4.38 4.98 -5.39
N ALA A 18 5.48 4.39 -4.90
CA ALA A 18 6.42 3.66 -5.75
C ALA A 18 5.92 2.23 -6.05
N ARG A 19 6.65 1.48 -6.88
CA ARG A 19 6.34 0.10 -7.22
C ARG A 19 6.41 -0.81 -5.99
N GLY A 20 5.56 -1.83 -5.94
CA GLY A 20 5.55 -2.84 -4.88
C GLY A 20 6.53 -3.96 -5.13
N ILE A 21 6.88 -4.67 -4.07
CA ILE A 21 7.71 -5.88 -4.05
C ILE A 21 6.79 -7.06 -3.74
N ALA A 22 6.72 -8.02 -4.65
CA ALA A 22 6.09 -9.31 -4.38
C ALA A 22 6.99 -10.15 -3.48
N LEU A 23 6.40 -10.73 -2.44
CA LEU A 23 7.10 -11.55 -1.45
C LEU A 23 6.50 -12.95 -1.41
N THR A 24 7.31 -13.96 -1.09
CA THR A 24 6.83 -15.32 -0.79
C THR A 24 6.40 -15.46 0.66
N GLU A 25 6.98 -14.63 1.54
CA GLU A 25 6.60 -14.54 2.95
C GLU A 25 6.77 -13.11 3.47
N ALA A 26 6.02 -12.73 4.49
CA ALA A 26 6.08 -11.42 5.09
C ALA A 26 5.78 -11.44 6.59
N LEU A 27 6.55 -10.69 7.36
CA LEU A 27 6.30 -10.49 8.79
C LEU A 27 5.10 -9.54 8.97
N VAL A 28 4.14 -9.95 9.78
CA VAL A 28 2.97 -9.13 10.15
C VAL A 28 3.33 -8.24 11.33
N THR A 29 3.11 -6.95 11.19
CA THR A 29 3.30 -5.96 12.26
C THR A 29 1.99 -5.22 12.55
N PRO A 30 1.88 -4.50 13.67
CA PRO A 30 0.70 -3.67 13.94
C PRO A 30 0.45 -2.59 12.87
N HIS A 31 1.49 -2.17 12.13
CA HIS A 31 1.47 -1.08 11.16
C HIS A 31 1.30 -1.53 9.71
N GLY A 32 1.19 -2.84 9.45
CA GLY A 32 1.15 -3.45 8.12
C GLY A 32 2.09 -4.65 8.00
N LEU A 33 2.33 -5.10 6.79
CA LEU A 33 3.47 -5.99 6.54
C LEU A 33 4.77 -5.20 6.80
N ALA A 34 5.81 -5.88 7.31
CA ALA A 34 7.07 -5.23 7.60
C ALA A 34 7.56 -4.40 6.40
N HIS A 35 7.99 -3.16 6.66
CA HIS A 35 8.44 -2.16 5.68
C HIS A 35 7.36 -1.63 4.71
N ASP A 36 6.09 -1.90 4.93
CA ASP A 36 5.03 -1.36 4.08
C ASP A 36 4.83 0.14 4.35
N ARG A 37 5.00 0.98 3.31
CA ARG A 37 4.85 2.45 3.35
C ARG A 37 5.64 3.11 4.50
N GLU A 38 6.83 2.62 4.77
CA GLU A 38 7.75 3.18 5.76
C GLU A 38 8.39 4.48 5.25
N TRP A 39 8.49 4.63 3.93
CA TRP A 39 9.02 5.85 3.28
C TRP A 39 7.95 6.56 2.46
N MET A 40 8.16 7.89 2.32
CA MET A 40 7.26 8.77 1.58
C MET A 40 8.06 9.90 0.93
N VAL A 41 7.65 10.31 -0.27
CA VAL A 41 8.20 11.50 -0.93
C VAL A 41 7.30 12.70 -0.61
N VAL A 42 7.91 13.82 -0.25
CA VAL A 42 7.23 15.07 0.09
C VAL A 42 7.76 16.25 -0.73
N ASP A 43 6.92 17.24 -0.96
CA ASP A 43 7.31 18.53 -1.54
C ASP A 43 7.99 19.44 -0.50
N GLU A 44 8.42 20.63 -0.93
CA GLU A 44 9.07 21.64 -0.05
C GLU A 44 8.18 22.09 1.12
N ALA A 45 6.86 21.93 1.01
CA ALA A 45 5.92 22.25 2.07
C ALA A 45 5.61 21.03 2.98
N GLY A 46 6.32 19.92 2.82
CA GLY A 46 6.10 18.67 3.57
C GLY A 46 4.85 17.90 3.17
N ARG A 47 4.22 18.23 2.04
CA ARG A 47 3.03 17.53 1.56
C ARG A 47 3.44 16.32 0.72
N PHE A 48 2.79 15.19 0.93
CA PHE A 48 3.12 13.95 0.24
C PHE A 48 2.82 14.01 -1.27
N ILE A 49 3.75 13.46 -2.06
CA ILE A 49 3.62 13.27 -3.50
C ILE A 49 3.07 11.88 -3.78
N THR A 50 2.19 11.76 -4.75
CA THR A 50 1.61 10.47 -5.15
C THR A 50 1.49 10.32 -6.66
N GLN A 51 1.23 9.09 -7.11
CA GLN A 51 0.89 8.83 -8.51
C GLN A 51 -0.33 9.64 -9.00
N ARG A 52 -1.16 10.22 -8.11
CA ARG A 52 -2.28 11.08 -8.52
C ARG A 52 -1.82 12.32 -9.26
N GLN A 53 -0.77 12.95 -8.77
CA GLN A 53 -0.16 14.15 -9.36
C GLN A 53 0.99 13.78 -10.29
N THR A 54 1.82 12.82 -9.88
CA THR A 54 3.08 12.46 -10.52
C THR A 54 3.10 10.96 -10.88
N PRO A 55 2.47 10.55 -11.99
CA PRO A 55 2.37 9.13 -12.38
C PRO A 55 3.73 8.42 -12.51
N ARG A 56 4.81 9.16 -12.82
CA ARG A 56 6.18 8.62 -12.90
C ARG A 56 6.65 7.91 -11.65
N MET A 57 6.05 8.18 -10.47
CA MET A 57 6.35 7.43 -9.26
C MET A 57 6.13 5.91 -9.41
N ALA A 58 5.24 5.48 -10.33
CA ALA A 58 5.02 4.07 -10.62
C ALA A 58 6.24 3.38 -11.22
N LEU A 59 7.16 4.12 -11.84
CA LEU A 59 8.39 3.60 -12.45
C LEU A 59 9.54 3.44 -11.45
N ILE A 60 9.38 3.95 -10.23
CA ILE A 60 10.40 3.77 -9.18
C ILE A 60 10.29 2.35 -8.67
N GLU A 61 11.27 1.53 -9.01
CA GLU A 61 11.41 0.16 -8.52
C GLU A 61 12.05 0.17 -7.14
N THR A 62 11.55 -0.71 -6.28
CA THR A 62 12.04 -0.83 -4.91
C THR A 62 12.49 -2.27 -4.67
N THR A 63 13.61 -2.46 -3.98
CA THR A 63 14.10 -3.76 -3.52
C THR A 63 14.55 -3.63 -2.06
N LEU A 64 14.17 -4.59 -1.24
CA LEU A 64 14.62 -4.66 0.15
C LEU A 64 15.68 -5.75 0.29
N THR A 65 16.86 -5.36 0.73
CA THR A 65 17.90 -6.28 1.19
C THR A 65 17.89 -6.35 2.72
N ALA A 66 18.76 -7.18 3.32
CA ALA A 66 18.91 -7.20 4.79
C ALA A 66 19.29 -5.82 5.36
N GLU A 67 20.04 -5.02 4.60
CA GLU A 67 20.71 -3.81 5.08
C GLU A 67 20.13 -2.52 4.50
N ALA A 68 19.48 -2.60 3.34
CA ALA A 68 19.11 -1.41 2.58
C ALA A 68 17.77 -1.52 1.85
N LEU A 69 17.18 -0.36 1.57
CA LEU A 69 16.20 -0.12 0.52
C LEU A 69 16.98 0.36 -0.72
N GLU A 70 16.95 -0.42 -1.78
CA GLU A 70 17.50 -0.05 -3.08
C GLU A 70 16.38 0.49 -3.97
N LEU A 71 16.67 1.59 -4.66
CA LEU A 71 15.76 2.28 -5.55
C LEU A 71 16.37 2.37 -6.94
N ARG A 72 15.57 2.10 -7.97
CA ARG A 72 15.94 2.23 -9.37
C ARG A 72 14.86 3.00 -10.12
N ALA A 73 15.27 3.85 -11.04
CA ALA A 73 14.36 4.57 -11.92
C ALA A 73 15.00 4.71 -13.30
N PRO A 74 14.21 4.78 -14.39
CA PRO A 74 14.74 4.96 -15.73
C PRO A 74 15.64 6.21 -15.86
N GLY A 75 16.84 6.03 -16.38
CA GLY A 75 17.79 7.12 -16.65
C GLY A 75 18.64 7.56 -15.45
N LEU A 76 18.47 6.96 -14.27
CA LEU A 76 19.26 7.30 -13.08
C LEU A 76 20.07 6.11 -12.57
N GLU A 77 21.21 6.40 -11.96
CA GLU A 77 21.96 5.42 -11.17
C GLU A 77 21.16 4.97 -9.94
N PRO A 78 21.32 3.71 -9.51
CA PRO A 78 20.63 3.20 -8.33
C PRO A 78 20.93 4.01 -7.06
N LEU A 79 19.91 4.23 -6.25
CA LEU A 79 20.03 4.85 -4.94
C LEU A 79 19.87 3.79 -3.84
N THR A 80 20.80 3.77 -2.89
CA THR A 80 20.75 2.90 -1.70
C THR A 80 20.50 3.73 -0.46
N ILE A 81 19.48 3.36 0.30
CA ILE A 81 19.08 3.95 1.59
C ILE A 81 19.26 2.89 2.67
N PRO A 82 20.11 3.09 3.70
CA PRO A 82 20.25 2.14 4.79
C PRO A 82 18.94 1.88 5.53
N ARG A 83 18.60 0.62 5.76
CA ARG A 83 17.39 0.26 6.55
C ARG A 83 17.59 0.54 8.04
N PHE A 84 18.80 0.34 8.51
CA PHE A 84 19.14 0.60 9.90
C PHE A 84 20.11 1.77 9.97
N ARG A 85 19.90 2.64 10.92
CA ARG A 85 20.87 3.69 11.26
C ARG A 85 21.71 3.19 12.43
N ALA A 86 23.02 3.40 12.35
CA ALA A 86 23.91 3.04 13.45
C ALA A 86 23.54 3.82 14.72
N PRO A 87 23.59 3.19 15.91
CA PRO A 87 23.46 3.90 17.16
C PRO A 87 24.47 5.06 17.25
N GLY A 88 24.01 6.27 17.54
CA GLY A 88 24.88 7.47 17.58
C GLY A 88 25.14 8.14 16.24
N SER A 89 24.60 7.62 15.14
CA SER A 89 24.55 8.38 13.89
C SER A 89 23.79 9.69 14.13
N PRO A 90 24.29 10.84 13.68
CA PRO A 90 23.51 12.07 13.80
C PRO A 90 22.15 11.84 13.17
N PHE A 91 21.12 12.04 13.96
CA PHE A 91 19.76 11.99 13.43
C PHE A 91 19.70 13.05 12.32
N GLU A 92 19.42 12.61 11.11
CA GLU A 92 18.94 13.54 10.11
C GLU A 92 17.78 14.31 10.74
N PRO A 93 17.68 15.62 10.55
CA PRO A 93 16.65 16.41 11.21
C PRO A 93 15.28 15.86 10.84
N THR A 94 14.41 15.75 11.81
CA THR A 94 13.00 15.53 11.51
C THR A 94 12.45 16.77 10.83
N ILE A 95 11.65 16.56 9.80
CA ILE A 95 10.96 17.64 9.11
C ILE A 95 9.44 17.49 9.28
N PRO A 96 8.70 18.59 9.33
CA PRO A 96 7.25 18.54 9.39
C PRO A 96 6.69 18.01 8.07
N VAL A 97 5.80 17.04 8.18
CA VAL A 97 5.12 16.45 7.01
C VAL A 97 3.63 16.31 7.25
N THR A 98 2.88 16.26 6.15
CA THR A 98 1.42 16.07 6.21
C THR A 98 1.02 14.90 5.33
N VAL A 99 0.31 13.93 5.92
CA VAL A 99 -0.31 12.79 5.22
C VAL A 99 -1.82 12.94 5.33
N TRP A 100 -2.47 13.33 4.25
CA TRP A 100 -3.89 13.71 4.24
C TRP A 100 -4.17 14.86 5.22
N ARG A 101 -4.90 14.60 6.30
CA ARG A 101 -5.23 15.56 7.36
C ARG A 101 -4.33 15.41 8.59
N HIS A 102 -3.36 14.50 8.55
CA HIS A 102 -2.50 14.21 9.69
C HIS A 102 -1.14 14.89 9.51
N ALA A 103 -0.89 15.89 10.34
CA ALA A 103 0.42 16.54 10.45
C ALA A 103 1.28 15.76 11.45
N THR A 104 2.54 15.53 11.11
CA THR A 104 3.52 14.80 11.95
C THR A 104 4.93 15.24 11.63
N GLN A 105 5.91 14.65 12.31
CA GLN A 105 7.33 14.75 11.97
C GLN A 105 7.77 13.44 11.31
N ALA A 106 8.70 13.53 10.38
CA ALA A 106 9.31 12.38 9.73
C ALA A 106 10.83 12.56 9.62
N LEU A 107 11.57 11.46 9.61
CA LEU A 107 13.02 11.47 9.48
C LEU A 107 13.38 11.77 8.01
N ASP A 108 14.22 12.76 7.78
CA ASP A 108 14.72 13.10 6.45
C ASP A 108 15.81 12.09 6.03
N GLU A 109 15.77 11.57 4.81
CA GLU A 109 16.79 10.66 4.27
C GLU A 109 18.00 11.40 3.65
N GLY A 110 18.02 12.73 3.76
CA GLY A 110 19.15 13.57 3.40
C GLY A 110 19.20 14.01 1.93
N ASP A 111 20.18 14.84 1.63
CA ASP A 111 20.25 15.56 0.34
C ASP A 111 20.53 14.64 -0.85
N ARG A 112 21.25 13.53 -0.66
CA ARG A 112 21.49 12.55 -1.74
C ARG A 112 20.17 11.93 -2.22
N ALA A 113 19.30 11.55 -1.29
CA ALA A 113 17.98 11.04 -1.64
C ALA A 113 17.10 12.12 -2.25
N ALA A 114 17.13 13.32 -1.69
CA ALA A 114 16.39 14.47 -2.22
C ALA A 114 16.80 14.82 -3.66
N ALA A 115 18.08 14.85 -3.96
CA ALA A 115 18.61 15.10 -5.30
C ALA A 115 18.12 14.04 -6.31
N TRP A 116 18.25 12.74 -5.96
CA TRP A 116 17.84 11.63 -6.81
C TRP A 116 16.34 11.67 -7.16
N PHE A 117 15.49 11.86 -6.14
CA PHE A 117 14.05 11.95 -6.36
C PHE A 117 13.66 13.22 -7.10
N SER A 118 14.32 14.35 -6.81
CA SER A 118 14.03 15.62 -7.49
C SER A 118 14.38 15.57 -8.97
N GLU A 119 15.51 14.95 -9.32
CA GLU A 119 15.92 14.74 -10.71
C GLU A 119 14.91 13.85 -11.43
N PHE A 120 14.57 12.68 -10.86
CA PHE A 120 13.63 11.76 -11.50
C PHE A 120 12.23 12.34 -11.65
N LEU A 121 11.71 13.02 -10.64
CA LEU A 121 10.35 13.55 -10.62
C LEU A 121 10.23 14.95 -11.24
N GLU A 122 11.36 15.57 -11.63
CA GLU A 122 11.44 16.92 -12.23
C GLU A 122 10.79 18.00 -11.35
N GLN A 123 10.91 17.84 -10.03
CA GLN A 123 10.40 18.79 -9.03
C GLN A 123 11.18 18.66 -7.71
N ARG A 124 11.28 19.74 -6.94
CA ARG A 124 11.96 19.70 -5.64
C ARG A 124 11.18 18.87 -4.64
N VAL A 125 11.79 17.79 -4.18
CA VAL A 125 11.19 16.87 -3.21
C VAL A 125 12.24 16.30 -2.26
N ARG A 126 11.78 15.71 -1.17
CA ARG A 126 12.60 14.98 -0.22
C ARG A 126 12.01 13.59 0.03
N LEU A 127 12.86 12.61 0.27
CA LEU A 127 12.46 11.30 0.79
C LEU A 127 12.49 11.37 2.31
N VAL A 128 11.41 10.92 2.95
CA VAL A 128 11.30 10.86 4.40
C VAL A 128 10.94 9.44 4.84
N ARG A 129 11.38 9.06 6.04
CA ARG A 129 11.04 7.81 6.71
C ARG A 129 10.12 8.10 7.89
N TRP A 130 9.24 7.16 8.20
CA TRP A 130 8.40 7.23 9.39
C TRP A 130 9.28 7.32 10.65
N ASP A 131 8.96 8.28 11.51
CA ASP A 131 9.58 8.38 12.83
C ASP A 131 8.87 7.39 13.78
N PRO A 132 9.55 6.34 14.28
CA PRO A 132 8.94 5.32 15.13
C PRO A 132 8.46 5.86 16.50
N THR A 133 8.86 7.07 16.88
CA THR A 133 8.36 7.73 18.09
C THR A 133 6.98 8.35 17.89
N ARG A 134 6.49 8.40 16.66
CA ARG A 134 5.20 9.00 16.29
C ARG A 134 4.14 7.92 16.10
N ARG A 135 2.89 8.31 16.34
CA ARG A 135 1.73 7.45 16.14
C ARG A 135 0.78 8.08 15.14
N ARG A 136 0.26 7.27 14.24
CA ARG A 136 -0.81 7.64 13.32
C ARG A 136 -1.91 6.60 13.37
N LEU A 137 -3.04 6.97 13.96
CA LEU A 137 -4.18 6.07 14.11
C LEU A 137 -5.07 6.06 12.85
N SER A 138 -5.58 4.89 12.53
CA SER A 138 -6.68 4.72 11.59
C SER A 138 -7.98 5.31 12.14
N SER A 139 -8.91 5.68 11.24
CA SER A 139 -10.17 6.33 11.65
C SER A 139 -11.01 5.44 12.57
N ARG A 140 -11.34 5.93 13.75
CA ARG A 140 -12.22 5.26 14.72
C ARG A 140 -13.65 5.06 14.21
N GLU A 141 -14.09 5.84 13.27
CA GLU A 141 -15.36 5.63 12.59
C GLU A 141 -15.47 4.20 12.02
N TRP A 142 -14.34 3.63 11.56
CA TRP A 142 -14.31 2.33 10.93
C TRP A 142 -13.67 1.24 11.78
N THR A 143 -12.77 1.60 12.68
CA THR A 143 -12.13 0.62 13.57
C THR A 143 -12.91 0.42 14.87
N GLY A 144 -13.86 1.30 15.17
CA GLY A 144 -14.63 1.27 16.42
C GLY A 144 -13.72 1.48 17.64
N SER A 145 -13.83 0.60 18.60
CA SER A 145 -12.98 0.63 19.81
C SER A 145 -11.56 0.12 19.62
N ARG A 146 -11.25 -0.49 18.44
CA ARG A 146 -9.93 -1.05 18.16
C ARG A 146 -8.96 0.08 17.74
N GLU A 147 -7.81 0.15 18.37
CA GLU A 147 -6.73 1.00 17.90
C GLU A 147 -5.96 0.25 16.82
N ALA A 148 -5.72 0.93 15.69
CA ALA A 148 -4.88 0.43 14.61
C ALA A 148 -3.99 1.57 14.14
N GLU A 149 -2.71 1.31 14.07
CA GLU A 149 -1.70 2.27 13.60
C GLU A 149 -1.30 1.95 12.18
N ASN A 150 -0.86 2.97 11.48
CA ASN A 150 -0.29 2.80 10.15
C ASN A 150 0.75 3.89 9.89
N TYR A 151 1.74 3.57 9.06
CA TYR A 151 2.77 4.52 8.65
C TYR A 151 2.24 5.49 7.58
N PHE A 152 2.84 5.54 6.40
CA PHE A 152 2.41 6.42 5.32
C PHE A 152 1.34 5.79 4.40
N SER A 153 0.69 4.69 4.79
CA SER A 153 -0.47 4.16 4.06
C SER A 153 -1.61 5.17 4.01
N ASP A 154 -2.61 4.98 3.14
CA ASP A 154 -3.65 6.00 2.99
C ASP A 154 -4.55 6.12 4.23
N GLY A 155 -4.87 5.02 4.90
CA GLY A 155 -5.69 5.10 6.12
C GLY A 155 -5.69 3.84 6.98
N TYR A 156 -5.26 2.71 6.42
CA TYR A 156 -5.26 1.42 7.11
C TYR A 156 -4.01 0.64 6.78
N PRO A 157 -3.55 -0.24 7.71
CA PRO A 157 -2.27 -0.93 7.55
C PRO A 157 -2.28 -2.04 6.50
N PHE A 158 -3.45 -2.61 6.16
CA PHE A 158 -3.53 -3.69 5.17
C PHE A 158 -4.68 -3.47 4.21
N LEU A 159 -4.51 -4.00 3.00
CA LEU A 159 -5.52 -4.08 1.97
C LEU A 159 -5.54 -5.50 1.40
N VAL A 160 -6.71 -6.12 1.37
CA VAL A 160 -6.95 -7.41 0.70
C VAL A 160 -7.73 -7.21 -0.59
N ALA A 161 -7.42 -7.99 -1.62
CA ALA A 161 -8.17 -8.08 -2.87
C ALA A 161 -8.19 -9.52 -3.38
N SER A 162 -9.19 -9.88 -4.18
CA SER A 162 -9.38 -11.22 -4.73
C SER A 162 -9.00 -11.28 -6.20
N GLU A 163 -8.39 -12.39 -6.62
CA GLU A 163 -8.08 -12.65 -8.03
C GLU A 163 -9.35 -12.79 -8.86
N GLU A 164 -10.39 -13.43 -8.31
CA GLU A 164 -11.68 -13.60 -9.00
C GLU A 164 -12.39 -12.26 -9.20
N SER A 165 -12.27 -11.34 -8.24
CA SER A 165 -12.80 -9.97 -8.41
C SER A 165 -12.07 -9.22 -9.51
N LEU A 166 -10.76 -9.41 -9.65
CA LEU A 166 -9.99 -8.83 -10.76
C LEU A 166 -10.36 -9.48 -12.09
N ALA A 167 -10.52 -10.79 -12.13
CA ALA A 167 -10.93 -11.52 -13.34
C ALA A 167 -12.33 -11.10 -13.81
N ASP A 168 -13.30 -10.96 -12.89
CA ASP A 168 -14.64 -10.43 -13.18
C ASP A 168 -14.60 -9.00 -13.72
N LEU A 169 -13.77 -8.15 -13.11
CA LEU A 169 -13.58 -6.78 -13.59
C LEU A 169 -13.01 -6.75 -15.02
N ASN A 170 -11.97 -7.54 -15.30
CA ASN A 170 -11.37 -7.65 -16.63
C ASN A 170 -12.40 -8.18 -17.66
N HIS A 171 -13.19 -9.18 -17.28
CA HIS A 171 -14.27 -9.70 -18.12
C HIS A 171 -15.31 -8.59 -18.45
N ARG A 172 -15.73 -7.81 -17.46
CA ARG A 172 -16.70 -6.71 -17.65
C ARG A 172 -16.17 -5.54 -18.47
N ILE A 173 -14.87 -5.24 -18.38
CA ILE A 173 -14.24 -4.24 -19.25
C ILE A 173 -14.27 -4.71 -20.70
N GLY A 174 -14.07 -6.00 -20.95
CA GLY A 174 -14.07 -6.60 -22.28
C GLY A 174 -12.86 -6.21 -23.13
N GLY A 175 -12.92 -6.52 -24.44
CA GLY A 175 -11.88 -6.13 -25.39
C GLY A 175 -10.50 -6.75 -25.13
N GLY A 176 -10.42 -7.87 -24.38
CA GLY A 176 -9.14 -8.47 -24.00
C GLY A 176 -8.41 -7.70 -22.89
N SER A 177 -9.16 -6.99 -22.04
CA SER A 177 -8.56 -6.26 -20.90
C SER A 177 -7.71 -7.18 -20.03
N ASP A 178 -6.51 -6.73 -19.70
CA ASP A 178 -5.55 -7.40 -18.82
C ASP A 178 -5.07 -6.41 -17.74
N LEU A 179 -6.02 -5.84 -16.99
CA LEU A 179 -5.65 -5.03 -15.83
C LEU A 179 -5.00 -5.91 -14.78
N ARG A 180 -3.87 -5.45 -14.27
CA ARG A 180 -3.09 -6.16 -13.26
C ARG A 180 -3.47 -5.75 -11.85
N MET A 181 -3.26 -6.65 -10.89
CA MET A 181 -3.54 -6.43 -9.47
C MET A 181 -2.71 -5.26 -8.89
N ASP A 182 -1.53 -4.99 -9.45
CA ASP A 182 -0.64 -3.91 -9.02
C ASP A 182 -1.28 -2.50 -9.09
N ARG A 183 -2.30 -2.29 -9.94
CA ARG A 183 -3.06 -1.03 -10.00
C ARG A 183 -3.84 -0.75 -8.71
N PHE A 184 -4.27 -1.82 -8.03
CA PHE A 184 -5.06 -1.73 -6.79
C PHE A 184 -4.21 -1.73 -5.53
N ARG A 185 -2.94 -2.12 -5.64
CA ARG A 185 -1.92 -2.06 -4.58
C ARG A 185 -2.31 -2.78 -3.29
N PRO A 186 -2.87 -4.00 -3.33
CA PRO A 186 -3.16 -4.77 -2.14
C PRO A 186 -1.87 -5.27 -1.47
N ASN A 187 -1.94 -5.53 -0.15
CA ASN A 187 -0.91 -6.24 0.59
C ASN A 187 -1.13 -7.76 0.54
N LEU A 188 -2.40 -8.17 0.56
CA LEU A 188 -2.84 -9.57 0.55
C LEU A 188 -3.68 -9.80 -0.72
N VAL A 189 -3.29 -10.78 -1.52
CA VAL A 189 -4.10 -11.25 -2.64
C VAL A 189 -4.62 -12.63 -2.29
N ILE A 190 -5.92 -12.84 -2.44
CA ILE A 190 -6.59 -14.11 -2.10
C ILE A 190 -7.28 -14.70 -3.32
N ALA A 191 -7.47 -16.04 -3.31
CA ALA A 191 -8.24 -16.76 -4.30
C ALA A 191 -8.97 -17.96 -3.69
N GLY A 192 -9.91 -18.54 -4.46
CA GLY A 192 -10.70 -19.72 -4.07
C GLY A 192 -12.01 -19.39 -3.38
N GLY A 193 -12.32 -18.10 -3.18
CA GLY A 193 -13.55 -17.65 -2.54
C GLY A 193 -14.62 -17.11 -3.49
N GLY A 194 -14.29 -17.00 -4.78
CA GLY A 194 -15.18 -16.40 -5.78
C GLY A 194 -15.16 -14.86 -5.77
N VAL A 195 -15.92 -14.27 -6.66
CA VAL A 195 -16.03 -12.83 -6.84
C VAL A 195 -16.56 -12.16 -5.57
N GLY A 196 -15.86 -11.15 -5.06
CA GLY A 196 -16.24 -10.43 -3.85
C GLY A 196 -15.84 -11.11 -2.55
N SER A 197 -15.04 -12.16 -2.58
CA SER A 197 -14.59 -12.86 -1.37
C SER A 197 -13.79 -11.98 -0.42
N GLU A 198 -13.13 -10.96 -0.94
CA GLU A 198 -12.42 -9.94 -0.14
C GLU A 198 -13.36 -9.12 0.76
N ASP A 199 -14.66 -9.07 0.45
CA ASP A 199 -15.66 -8.31 1.20
C ASP A 199 -16.48 -9.19 2.17
N GLN A 200 -16.31 -10.51 2.13
CA GLN A 200 -17.17 -11.44 2.89
C GLN A 200 -16.71 -11.58 4.34
N GLY A 201 -17.69 -11.58 5.26
CA GLY A 201 -17.47 -11.70 6.70
C GLY A 201 -16.82 -10.47 7.32
N THR A 202 -16.53 -10.56 8.60
CA THR A 202 -15.92 -9.47 9.39
C THR A 202 -14.47 -9.73 9.76
N THR A 203 -14.05 -10.98 9.68
CA THR A 203 -12.72 -11.45 10.11
C THR A 203 -12.08 -12.30 9.03
N LEU A 204 -10.76 -12.17 8.88
CA LEU A 204 -9.93 -13.01 8.03
C LEU A 204 -8.80 -13.57 8.89
N ARG A 205 -8.66 -14.91 8.99
CA ARG A 205 -7.71 -15.56 9.90
C ARG A 205 -6.84 -16.60 9.20
N SER A 206 -5.56 -16.59 9.49
CA SER A 206 -4.59 -17.62 9.12
C SER A 206 -3.76 -18.00 10.34
N GLY A 207 -3.99 -19.20 10.89
CA GLY A 207 -3.30 -19.66 12.10
C GLY A 207 -3.45 -18.68 13.26
N ALA A 208 -2.34 -18.14 13.75
CA ALA A 208 -2.31 -17.17 14.84
C ALA A 208 -2.67 -15.73 14.40
N VAL A 209 -2.61 -15.43 13.10
CA VAL A 209 -2.89 -14.10 12.56
C VAL A 209 -4.38 -13.93 12.35
N GLU A 210 -4.92 -12.82 12.84
CA GLU A 210 -6.32 -12.45 12.62
C GLU A 210 -6.43 -10.98 12.26
N PHE A 211 -7.13 -10.73 11.16
CA PHE A 211 -7.46 -9.40 10.67
C PHE A 211 -8.94 -9.11 10.84
N ALA A 212 -9.30 -7.90 11.23
CA ALA A 212 -10.66 -7.40 11.11
C ALA A 212 -10.82 -6.61 9.81
N ARG A 213 -11.88 -6.92 9.06
CA ARG A 213 -12.33 -6.06 7.94
C ARG A 213 -13.00 -4.82 8.52
N VAL A 214 -12.55 -3.66 8.05
CA VAL A 214 -13.04 -2.40 8.63
C VAL A 214 -13.71 -1.49 7.63
N LYS A 215 -13.13 -1.30 6.45
CA LYS A 215 -13.68 -0.38 5.46
C LYS A 215 -13.47 -0.90 4.05
N PRO A 216 -14.53 -0.95 3.21
CA PRO A 216 -14.35 -1.17 1.77
C PRO A 216 -13.37 -0.15 1.18
N CYS A 217 -12.53 -0.58 0.23
CA CYS A 217 -11.52 0.32 -0.31
C CYS A 217 -12.07 1.13 -1.48
N ILE A 218 -12.24 2.43 -1.23
CA ILE A 218 -12.62 3.43 -2.24
C ILE A 218 -11.50 3.56 -3.27
N ARG A 219 -11.87 3.61 -4.56
CA ARG A 219 -10.90 3.73 -5.64
C ARG A 219 -10.89 5.12 -6.26
N CYS A 220 -9.69 5.58 -6.57
CA CYS A 220 -9.46 6.88 -7.16
C CYS A 220 -8.64 6.75 -8.46
N VAL A 221 -8.36 7.89 -9.10
CA VAL A 221 -7.62 7.97 -10.37
C VAL A 221 -6.28 7.21 -10.38
N MET A 222 -5.68 6.93 -9.23
CA MET A 222 -4.44 6.12 -9.17
C MET A 222 -4.60 4.76 -9.86
N THR A 223 -5.75 4.10 -9.73
CA THR A 223 -5.99 2.79 -10.34
C THR A 223 -6.05 2.82 -11.86
N THR A 224 -6.26 3.99 -12.45
CA THR A 224 -6.23 4.17 -13.91
C THR A 224 -4.82 4.29 -14.47
N THR A 225 -3.80 4.46 -13.62
CA THR A 225 -2.40 4.56 -14.03
C THR A 225 -1.85 3.16 -14.31
N ASP A 226 -1.38 2.94 -15.52
CA ASP A 226 -0.62 1.76 -15.87
C ASP A 226 0.75 1.81 -15.18
N GLN A 227 1.08 0.76 -14.39
CA GLN A 227 2.26 0.77 -13.53
C GLN A 227 3.58 0.58 -14.30
N ALA A 228 3.53 0.15 -15.57
CA ALA A 228 4.71 -0.01 -16.42
C ALA A 228 4.96 1.20 -17.31
N THR A 229 3.89 1.83 -17.81
CA THR A 229 3.97 2.90 -18.82
C THR A 229 3.58 4.28 -18.31
N THR A 230 3.00 4.36 -17.11
CA THR A 230 2.40 5.56 -16.50
C THR A 230 1.21 6.16 -17.26
N ARG A 231 0.80 5.53 -18.36
CA ARG A 231 -0.36 5.96 -19.13
C ARG A 231 -1.64 5.81 -18.31
N ARG A 232 -2.56 6.75 -18.51
CA ARG A 232 -3.87 6.72 -17.87
C ARG A 232 -4.96 6.52 -18.90
N GLY A 233 -5.99 5.80 -18.48
CA GLY A 233 -7.22 5.61 -19.24
C GLY A 233 -8.44 5.76 -18.32
N PRO A 234 -9.65 5.53 -18.80
CA PRO A 234 -10.86 5.59 -17.98
C PRO A 234 -11.04 4.36 -17.09
N GLU A 235 -10.37 3.24 -17.41
CA GLU A 235 -10.47 1.98 -16.66
C GLU A 235 -9.44 1.91 -15.52
N PRO A 236 -9.75 1.26 -14.43
CA PRO A 236 -10.96 0.47 -14.12
C PRO A 236 -12.15 1.29 -13.59
N LEU A 237 -11.99 2.58 -13.32
CA LEU A 237 -12.99 3.38 -12.62
C LEU A 237 -14.32 3.44 -13.35
N ARG A 238 -14.32 3.57 -14.69
CA ARG A 238 -15.53 3.61 -15.50
C ARG A 238 -16.35 2.33 -15.33
N THR A 239 -15.73 1.17 -15.37
CA THR A 239 -16.42 -0.10 -15.23
C THR A 239 -16.83 -0.35 -13.79
N LEU A 240 -15.97 -0.11 -12.79
CA LEU A 240 -16.30 -0.25 -11.38
C LEU A 240 -17.49 0.64 -10.98
N ALA A 241 -17.59 1.86 -11.50
CA ALA A 241 -18.71 2.75 -11.22
C ALA A 241 -20.08 2.18 -11.66
N ARG A 242 -20.12 1.21 -12.58
CA ARG A 242 -21.35 0.62 -13.07
C ARG A 242 -21.91 -0.48 -12.16
N TYR A 243 -21.07 -1.16 -11.34
CA TYR A 243 -21.51 -2.31 -10.56
C TYR A 243 -20.96 -2.39 -9.13
N ARG A 244 -19.95 -1.56 -8.81
CA ARG A 244 -19.30 -1.50 -7.49
C ARG A 244 -19.34 -0.10 -6.88
N MET A 245 -20.29 0.74 -7.34
CA MET A 245 -20.53 2.06 -6.77
C MET A 245 -21.15 1.94 -5.39
N ASP A 246 -20.60 2.63 -4.40
CA ASP A 246 -21.16 2.67 -3.04
C ASP A 246 -21.70 4.09 -2.77
N PRO A 247 -23.02 4.23 -2.54
CA PRO A 247 -23.63 5.54 -2.29
C PRO A 247 -23.10 6.26 -1.05
N ARG A 248 -22.60 5.51 -0.06
CA ARG A 248 -22.03 6.09 1.17
C ARG A 248 -20.77 6.92 0.90
N PHE A 249 -20.04 6.60 -0.16
CA PHE A 249 -18.78 7.23 -0.52
C PHE A 249 -18.83 8.02 -1.82
N ASP A 250 -19.93 7.88 -2.57
CA ASP A 250 -20.04 8.38 -3.95
C ASP A 250 -18.80 7.98 -4.79
N SER A 251 -18.39 6.74 -4.66
CA SER A 251 -17.12 6.24 -5.25
C SER A 251 -17.16 4.74 -5.49
N PRO A 252 -16.49 4.25 -6.54
CA PRO A 252 -16.37 2.83 -6.79
C PRO A 252 -15.43 2.15 -5.79
N LEU A 253 -15.72 0.88 -5.52
CA LEU A 253 -15.00 0.05 -4.57
C LEU A 253 -14.23 -1.08 -5.27
N PHE A 254 -13.08 -1.47 -4.70
CA PHE A 254 -12.38 -2.71 -5.03
C PHE A 254 -11.41 -3.06 -3.90
N GLY A 255 -11.56 -4.28 -3.32
CA GLY A 255 -10.79 -4.71 -2.16
C GLY A 255 -11.28 -4.12 -0.84
N HIS A 256 -10.75 -4.63 0.26
CA HIS A 256 -11.15 -4.28 1.62
C HIS A 256 -9.97 -3.92 2.51
N ASN A 257 -10.09 -2.84 3.26
CA ASN A 257 -9.08 -2.44 4.24
C ASN A 257 -9.22 -3.30 5.49
N LEU A 258 -8.07 -3.72 6.01
CA LEU A 258 -7.98 -4.55 7.21
C LEU A 258 -7.12 -3.87 8.27
N ILE A 259 -7.39 -4.24 9.52
CA ILE A 259 -6.52 -3.98 10.67
C ILE A 259 -6.15 -5.30 11.33
N LEU A 260 -4.99 -5.35 11.95
CA LEU A 260 -4.57 -6.52 12.71
C LEU A 260 -5.33 -6.58 14.04
N SER A 261 -5.97 -7.72 14.31
CA SER A 261 -6.61 -8.01 15.62
C SER A 261 -5.66 -8.75 16.54
N ARG A 262 -4.86 -9.69 16.00
CA ARG A 262 -3.84 -10.44 16.75
C ARG A 262 -2.81 -11.07 15.79
N GLY A 263 -1.70 -11.55 16.35
CA GLY A 263 -0.67 -12.27 15.60
C GLY A 263 0.46 -11.37 15.09
N ALA A 264 0.69 -10.20 15.69
CA ALA A 264 1.91 -9.42 15.42
C ALA A 264 3.16 -10.29 15.69
N GLY A 265 4.16 -10.17 14.83
CA GLY A 265 5.38 -10.98 14.89
C GLY A 265 5.26 -12.34 14.20
N THR A 266 4.10 -12.68 13.64
CA THR A 266 3.91 -13.91 12.86
C THR A 266 4.27 -13.67 11.39
N THR A 267 4.81 -14.67 10.73
CA THR A 267 5.07 -14.64 9.28
C THR A 267 3.92 -15.30 8.52
N LEU A 268 3.36 -14.59 7.55
CA LEU A 268 2.46 -15.14 6.53
C LEU A 268 3.26 -15.61 5.33
N ARG A 269 2.78 -16.67 4.67
CA ARG A 269 3.38 -17.24 3.45
C ARG A 269 2.37 -17.34 2.32
N VAL A 270 2.82 -17.10 1.12
CA VAL A 270 2.03 -17.43 -0.07
C VAL A 270 1.74 -18.93 -0.04
N GLY A 271 0.46 -19.29 -0.23
CA GLY A 271 -0.04 -20.65 -0.05
C GLY A 271 -0.78 -20.88 1.26
N ASP A 272 -0.65 -19.99 2.25
CA ASP A 272 -1.40 -20.10 3.50
C ASP A 272 -2.91 -20.11 3.24
N THR A 273 -3.61 -20.88 4.06
CA THR A 273 -5.06 -20.91 4.09
C THR A 273 -5.59 -19.83 5.02
N LEU A 274 -6.58 -19.09 4.55
CA LEU A 274 -7.29 -18.09 5.34
C LEU A 274 -8.76 -18.47 5.46
N GLU A 275 -9.28 -18.34 6.67
CA GLU A 275 -10.71 -18.55 6.97
C GLU A 275 -11.39 -17.21 7.15
N THR A 276 -12.56 -17.04 6.56
CA THR A 276 -13.40 -15.85 6.74
C THR A 276 -14.61 -16.18 7.63
N PHE A 277 -14.93 -15.29 8.55
CA PHE A 277 -16.03 -15.43 9.52
C PHE A 277 -16.93 -14.19 9.53
#